data_0d4ef18dabbeaaa18f488a2501c66de7
#
_entry.id   0d4ef18dabbeaaa18f488a2501c66de7
#
_cell.length_a   1.000
_cell.length_b   1.000
_cell.length_c   1.000
_cell.angle_alpha   90.00
_cell.angle_beta   90.00
_cell.angle_gamma   90.00
#
_symmetry.space_group_name_H-M   'P 1'
#
loop_
_entity.id
_entity.type
_entity.pdbx_description
1 polymer ?
#
loop_
_entity_poly.entity_id
_entity_poly.type
_entity_poly.pdbx_seq_one_letter_code
_entity_poly.pdbx_strand_id
1 'polypeptide(L)'
;MLSWLFRPQCAACLELADTPLCPPCAGTLLEASEPRASGPVERIVAPWRFGGQLATAIRRLKFTGATHVARTLAPLWSAVLAAAVVETDALVVPIPLHWRRRLHRGFDQTWLLATHACALAALPPPSIVLRRVRGAPAQSTLSAAERVANLAGAFAVRDHRAIAGRAVILVDDVVTTGATLAAAAAPLAAAGATRIIGIALARTE
;
A
#
# COMPACT_ATOMS: atom_id res chain seq x y z
N MET A 1 24.41 -4.57 -21.02
CA MET A 1 24.93 -5.62 -20.14
C MET A 1 25.81 -5.01 -19.05
N LEU A 2 25.21 -4.47 -17.96
CA LEU A 2 25.92 -3.90 -16.79
C LEU A 2 25.25 -4.37 -15.48
N SER A 3 24.64 -5.56 -15.52
CA SER A 3 23.91 -6.14 -14.37
C SER A 3 24.80 -6.44 -13.15
N TRP A 4 26.12 -6.55 -13.35
CA TRP A 4 27.07 -6.77 -12.26
C TRP A 4 27.34 -5.52 -11.40
N LEU A 5 27.04 -4.30 -11.91
CA LEU A 5 27.20 -3.04 -11.17
C LEU A 5 26.06 -2.76 -10.19
N PHE A 6 24.90 -3.40 -10.39
CA PHE A 6 23.72 -3.22 -9.52
C PHE A 6 23.25 -4.58 -9.01
N ARG A 7 24.07 -5.19 -8.15
CA ARG A 7 23.64 -6.42 -7.47
C ARG A 7 22.43 -6.15 -6.60
N PRO A 8 21.39 -7.01 -6.67
CA PRO A 8 20.22 -6.86 -5.81
C PRO A 8 20.63 -6.96 -4.34
N GLN A 9 19.96 -6.18 -3.51
CA GLN A 9 20.23 -6.09 -2.08
C GLN A 9 18.96 -6.36 -1.28
N CYS A 10 19.14 -6.96 -0.11
CA CYS A 10 18.09 -7.12 0.87
C CYS A 10 17.49 -5.75 1.23
N ALA A 11 16.15 -5.63 1.16
CA ALA A 11 15.44 -4.38 1.47
C ALA A 11 15.67 -3.89 2.91
N ALA A 12 16.02 -4.80 3.82
CA ALA A 12 16.21 -4.49 5.24
C ALA A 12 17.67 -4.20 5.63
N CYS A 13 18.60 -5.15 5.43
CA CYS A 13 19.99 -5.02 5.90
C CYS A 13 20.95 -4.49 4.83
N LEU A 14 20.56 -4.45 3.56
CA LEU A 14 21.35 -4.06 2.38
C LEU A 14 22.46 -5.05 1.98
N GLU A 15 22.57 -6.18 2.64
CA GLU A 15 23.43 -7.27 2.19
C GLU A 15 22.99 -7.76 0.81
N LEU A 16 23.93 -8.28 0.03
CA LEU A 16 23.63 -8.84 -1.28
C LEU A 16 22.64 -10.00 -1.15
N ALA A 17 21.56 -9.95 -1.91
CA ALA A 17 20.53 -10.99 -1.91
C ALA A 17 19.73 -10.95 -3.20
N ASP A 18 19.45 -12.11 -3.78
CA ASP A 18 18.60 -12.26 -4.97
C ASP A 18 17.09 -12.31 -4.60
N THR A 19 16.80 -12.28 -3.30
CA THR A 19 15.44 -12.26 -2.73
C THR A 19 15.12 -10.90 -2.10
N PRO A 20 13.84 -10.54 -1.94
CA PRO A 20 13.43 -9.27 -1.33
C PRO A 20 14.04 -9.03 0.05
N LEU A 21 14.14 -10.08 0.84
CA LEU A 21 14.84 -10.13 2.12
C LEU A 21 15.81 -11.32 2.07
N CYS A 22 17.04 -11.14 2.53
CA CYS A 22 17.99 -12.25 2.67
C CYS A 22 17.48 -13.28 3.70
N PRO A 23 17.97 -14.54 3.71
CA PRO A 23 17.43 -15.57 4.59
C PRO A 23 17.34 -15.18 6.06
N PRO A 24 18.34 -14.54 6.71
CA PRO A 24 18.20 -14.08 8.09
C PRO A 24 17.10 -13.05 8.28
N CYS A 25 16.91 -12.12 7.34
CA CYS A 25 15.85 -11.11 7.41
C CYS A 25 14.47 -11.72 7.11
N ALA A 26 14.37 -12.62 6.15
CA ALA A 26 13.13 -13.33 5.82
C ALA A 26 12.65 -14.19 6.99
N GLY A 27 13.55 -14.80 7.75
CA GLY A 27 13.23 -15.55 8.97
C GLY A 27 12.56 -14.72 10.08
N THR A 28 12.57 -13.39 9.97
CA THR A 28 11.84 -12.49 10.90
C THR A 28 10.43 -12.13 10.42
N LEU A 29 10.02 -12.60 9.22
CA LEU A 29 8.65 -12.41 8.75
C LEU A 29 7.69 -13.24 9.58
N LEU A 30 6.65 -12.60 10.05
CA LEU A 30 5.54 -13.25 10.74
C LEU A 30 4.27 -13.00 9.96
N GLU A 31 3.46 -14.03 9.80
CA GLU A 31 2.13 -13.88 9.21
C GLU A 31 1.26 -13.02 10.11
N ALA A 32 0.42 -12.20 9.49
CA ALA A 32 -0.55 -11.38 10.20
C ALA A 32 -1.91 -12.08 10.25
N SER A 33 -2.67 -11.83 11.32
CA SER A 33 -4.09 -12.14 11.34
C SER A 33 -4.84 -11.24 10.34
N GLU A 34 -5.99 -11.68 9.84
CA GLU A 34 -6.77 -10.84 8.91
C GLU A 34 -7.24 -9.55 9.59
N PRO A 35 -6.99 -8.37 8.99
CA PRO A 35 -7.50 -7.11 9.52
C PRO A 35 -9.03 -7.07 9.42
N ARG A 36 -9.68 -6.51 10.45
CA ARG A 36 -11.12 -6.26 10.38
C ARG A 36 -11.41 -5.17 9.33
N ALA A 37 -12.23 -5.49 8.35
CA ALA A 37 -12.74 -4.52 7.38
C ALA A 37 -13.78 -3.59 8.03
N SER A 38 -13.89 -2.37 7.52
CA SER A 38 -14.87 -1.38 8.00
C SER A 38 -15.32 -0.44 6.87
N GLY A 39 -16.50 0.14 7.05
CA GLY A 39 -17.12 1.00 6.02
C GLY A 39 -17.38 0.23 4.72
N PRO A 40 -17.14 0.83 3.56
CA PRO A 40 -17.39 0.19 2.27
C PRO A 40 -16.35 -0.87 1.87
N VAL A 41 -15.30 -1.09 2.66
CA VAL A 41 -14.29 -2.12 2.40
C VAL A 41 -14.83 -3.47 2.78
N GLU A 42 -14.92 -4.39 1.82
CA GLU A 42 -15.44 -5.74 2.00
C GLU A 42 -14.49 -6.63 2.82
N ARG A 43 -13.22 -6.63 2.44
CA ARG A 43 -12.15 -7.34 3.16
C ARG A 43 -10.82 -6.59 3.06
N ILE A 44 -9.91 -6.86 3.99
CA ILE A 44 -8.55 -6.33 3.96
C ILE A 44 -7.59 -7.52 4.02
N VAL A 45 -6.64 -7.56 3.09
CA VAL A 45 -5.57 -8.56 3.07
C VAL A 45 -4.25 -7.87 3.40
N ALA A 46 -3.57 -8.34 4.42
CA ALA A 46 -2.24 -7.87 4.81
C ALA A 46 -1.44 -9.08 5.30
N PRO A 47 -0.63 -9.73 4.45
CA PRO A 47 -0.05 -11.03 4.74
C PRO A 47 0.95 -11.02 5.90
N TRP A 48 1.61 -9.87 6.16
CA TRP A 48 2.71 -9.81 7.11
C TRP A 48 2.44 -8.90 8.29
N ARG A 49 2.97 -9.27 9.46
CA ARG A 49 3.02 -8.38 10.63
C ARG A 49 4.05 -7.26 10.39
N PHE A 50 3.67 -6.04 10.74
CA PHE A 50 4.58 -4.91 10.74
C PHE A 50 5.53 -5.00 11.92
N GLY A 51 6.69 -5.63 11.71
CA GLY A 51 7.69 -5.87 12.74
C GLY A 51 9.03 -6.29 12.14
N GLY A 52 10.02 -6.51 12.99
CA GLY A 52 11.33 -7.02 12.59
C GLY A 52 11.97 -6.30 11.41
N GLN A 53 12.54 -7.07 10.51
CA GLN A 53 13.24 -6.52 9.35
C GLN A 53 12.31 -5.97 8.28
N LEU A 54 11.06 -6.43 8.19
CA LEU A 54 10.08 -5.85 7.28
C LEU A 54 9.76 -4.40 7.67
N ALA A 55 9.61 -4.11 8.96
CA ALA A 55 9.42 -2.73 9.42
C ALA A 55 10.63 -1.85 9.10
N THR A 56 11.85 -2.39 9.19
CA THR A 56 13.09 -1.70 8.79
C THR A 56 13.06 -1.34 7.30
N ALA A 57 12.72 -2.31 6.44
CA ALA A 57 12.62 -2.10 4.99
C ALA A 57 11.56 -1.04 4.63
N ILE A 58 10.36 -1.12 5.23
CA ILE A 58 9.29 -0.14 5.00
C ILE A 58 9.69 1.26 5.50
N ARG A 59 10.39 1.38 6.64
CA ARG A 59 10.90 2.67 7.13
C ARG A 59 11.96 3.25 6.20
N ARG A 60 12.85 2.42 5.65
CA ARG A 60 13.82 2.85 4.63
C ARG A 60 13.10 3.44 3.42
N LEU A 61 12.13 2.73 2.87
CA LEU A 61 11.33 3.25 1.78
C LEU A 61 10.68 4.59 2.14
N LYS A 62 10.16 4.76 3.37
CA LYS A 62 9.45 5.98 3.77
C LYS A 62 10.36 7.20 4.05
N PHE A 63 11.56 7.00 4.56
CA PHE A 63 12.32 8.08 5.21
C PHE A 63 13.74 8.30 4.68
N THR A 64 14.31 7.38 3.92
CA THR A 64 15.69 7.53 3.42
C THR A 64 15.77 7.84 1.92
N GLY A 65 14.65 8.03 1.24
CA GLY A 65 14.63 8.22 -0.22
C GLY A 65 15.03 6.98 -1.03
N ALA A 66 15.15 5.82 -0.39
CA ALA A 66 15.56 4.57 -1.01
C ALA A 66 14.44 3.97 -1.88
N THR A 67 14.09 4.63 -2.98
CA THR A 67 12.98 4.24 -3.86
C THR A 67 13.17 2.84 -4.47
N HIS A 68 14.41 2.37 -4.65
CA HIS A 68 14.71 1.02 -5.11
C HIS A 68 14.13 -0.07 -4.19
N VAL A 69 13.97 0.23 -2.89
CA VAL A 69 13.34 -0.68 -1.92
C VAL A 69 11.92 -1.04 -2.31
N ALA A 70 11.17 -0.14 -2.97
CA ALA A 70 9.83 -0.45 -3.47
C ALA A 70 9.87 -1.61 -4.48
N ARG A 71 10.81 -1.58 -5.41
CA ARG A 71 11.02 -2.66 -6.38
C ARG A 71 11.40 -3.97 -5.69
N THR A 72 12.30 -3.90 -4.70
CA THR A 72 12.75 -5.07 -3.94
C THR A 72 11.63 -5.69 -3.11
N LEU A 73 10.73 -4.88 -2.51
CA LEU A 73 9.60 -5.37 -1.71
C LEU A 73 8.39 -5.86 -2.54
N ALA A 74 8.28 -5.43 -3.79
CA ALA A 74 7.13 -5.76 -4.63
C ALA A 74 6.81 -7.26 -4.75
N PRO A 75 7.79 -8.20 -4.83
CA PRO A 75 7.50 -9.64 -4.88
C PRO A 75 6.74 -10.17 -3.65
N LEU A 76 6.92 -9.58 -2.47
CA LEU A 76 6.21 -9.98 -1.25
C LEU A 76 4.70 -9.71 -1.33
N TRP A 77 4.26 -8.98 -2.31
CA TRP A 77 2.92 -8.46 -2.45
C TRP A 77 2.24 -8.79 -3.77
N SER A 78 3.02 -8.99 -4.83
CA SER A 78 2.52 -9.15 -6.19
C SER A 78 1.57 -10.33 -6.36
N ALA A 79 1.82 -11.46 -5.69
CA ALA A 79 0.96 -12.65 -5.77
C ALA A 79 -0.43 -12.40 -5.16
N VAL A 80 -0.48 -11.71 -4.00
CA VAL A 80 -1.75 -11.35 -3.35
C VAL A 80 -2.55 -10.37 -4.20
N LEU A 81 -1.85 -9.40 -4.80
CA LEU A 81 -2.46 -8.43 -5.71
C LEU A 81 -3.00 -9.10 -6.97
N ALA A 82 -2.23 -9.99 -7.58
CA ALA A 82 -2.64 -10.74 -8.76
C ALA A 82 -3.91 -11.56 -8.51
N ALA A 83 -3.94 -12.33 -7.42
CA ALA A 83 -5.10 -13.12 -7.04
C ALA A 83 -6.36 -12.27 -6.89
N ALA A 84 -6.26 -11.14 -6.19
CA ALA A 84 -7.38 -10.24 -5.96
C ALA A 84 -7.88 -9.57 -7.25
N VAL A 85 -7.00 -9.21 -8.19
CA VAL A 85 -7.39 -8.61 -9.49
C VAL A 85 -8.06 -9.65 -10.38
N VAL A 86 -7.49 -10.86 -10.50
CA VAL A 86 -8.07 -11.95 -11.33
C VAL A 86 -9.47 -12.32 -10.84
N GLU A 87 -9.68 -12.36 -9.53
CA GLU A 87 -10.99 -12.65 -8.93
C GLU A 87 -12.06 -11.60 -9.29
N THR A 88 -11.67 -10.33 -9.50
CA THR A 88 -12.62 -9.21 -9.53
C THR A 88 -12.56 -8.33 -10.78
N ASP A 89 -11.58 -8.50 -11.67
CA ASP A 89 -11.26 -7.54 -12.76
C ASP A 89 -11.17 -6.10 -12.26
N ALA A 90 -10.56 -5.91 -11.10
CA ALA A 90 -10.58 -4.65 -10.38
C ALA A 90 -9.51 -3.67 -10.85
N LEU A 91 -9.79 -2.38 -10.66
CA LEU A 91 -8.78 -1.33 -10.73
C LEU A 91 -7.89 -1.35 -9.49
N VAL A 92 -6.58 -1.34 -9.68
CA VAL A 92 -5.61 -1.14 -8.58
C VAL A 92 -5.47 0.35 -8.32
N VAL A 93 -5.83 0.80 -7.13
CA VAL A 93 -5.86 2.21 -6.73
C VAL A 93 -4.98 2.42 -5.48
N PRO A 94 -3.77 2.95 -5.63
CA PRO A 94 -2.94 3.31 -4.49
C PRO A 94 -3.56 4.44 -3.68
N ILE A 95 -3.51 4.31 -2.35
CA ILE A 95 -3.93 5.39 -1.44
C ILE A 95 -2.90 6.52 -1.51
N PRO A 96 -3.30 7.73 -1.98
CA PRO A 96 -2.35 8.80 -2.21
C PRO A 96 -1.86 9.42 -0.90
N LEU A 97 -0.57 9.77 -0.88
CA LEU A 97 -0.02 10.62 0.17
C LEU A 97 -0.63 12.03 0.11
N HIS A 98 -0.68 12.67 1.27
CA HIS A 98 -0.93 14.10 1.33
C HIS A 98 0.20 14.87 0.63
N TRP A 99 -0.15 15.93 -0.15
CA TRP A 99 0.81 16.68 -0.96
C TRP A 99 2.04 17.19 -0.19
N ARG A 100 1.88 17.64 1.08
CA ARG A 100 3.01 18.07 1.93
C ARG A 100 3.99 16.93 2.22
N ARG A 101 3.48 15.72 2.48
CA ARG A 101 4.33 14.54 2.71
C ARG A 101 5.02 14.10 1.41
N ARG A 102 4.33 14.22 0.28
CA ARG A 102 4.89 13.93 -1.04
C ARG A 102 6.02 14.94 -1.39
N LEU A 103 5.82 16.24 -1.13
CA LEU A 103 6.86 17.25 -1.30
C LEU A 103 8.09 16.98 -0.40
N HIS A 104 7.86 16.65 0.88
CA HIS A 104 8.94 16.36 1.81
C HIS A 104 9.71 15.07 1.45
N ARG A 105 9.03 14.04 0.94
CA ARG A 105 9.65 12.75 0.57
C ARG A 105 10.17 12.73 -0.87
N GLY A 106 9.68 13.57 -1.75
CA GLY A 106 9.98 13.57 -3.18
C GLY A 106 9.23 12.51 -4.00
N PHE A 107 8.56 11.54 -3.34
CA PHE A 107 7.86 10.42 -4.00
C PHE A 107 6.67 9.93 -3.17
N ASP A 108 5.85 9.08 -3.79
CA ASP A 108 4.76 8.35 -3.12
C ASP A 108 5.11 6.87 -3.05
N GLN A 109 5.38 6.38 -1.83
CA GLN A 109 5.82 5.00 -1.63
C GLN A 109 4.76 3.97 -2.03
N THR A 110 3.49 4.25 -1.77
CA THR A 110 2.39 3.33 -2.09
C THR A 110 2.22 3.21 -3.61
N TRP A 111 2.37 4.34 -4.32
CA TRP A 111 2.40 4.35 -5.78
C TRP A 111 3.54 3.52 -6.35
N LEU A 112 4.77 3.71 -5.85
CA LEU A 112 5.95 2.96 -6.31
C LEU A 112 5.80 1.46 -6.06
N LEU A 113 5.38 1.07 -4.84
CA LEU A 113 5.11 -0.34 -4.50
C LEU A 113 4.08 -0.95 -5.45
N ALA A 114 2.92 -0.28 -5.62
CA ALA A 114 1.87 -0.77 -6.49
C ALA A 114 2.32 -0.89 -7.95
N THR A 115 3.07 0.10 -8.46
CA THR A 115 3.60 0.07 -9.83
C THR A 115 4.50 -1.14 -10.07
N HIS A 116 5.44 -1.41 -9.15
CA HIS A 116 6.31 -2.57 -9.29
C HIS A 116 5.57 -3.89 -9.08
N ALA A 117 4.62 -3.97 -8.14
CA ALA A 117 3.84 -5.17 -7.92
C ALA A 117 2.93 -5.50 -9.12
N CYS A 118 2.25 -4.51 -9.70
CA CYS A 118 1.47 -4.69 -10.92
C CYS A 118 2.33 -5.17 -12.09
N ALA A 119 3.51 -4.57 -12.29
CA ALA A 119 4.43 -4.99 -13.36
C ALA A 119 4.91 -6.45 -13.20
N LEU A 120 5.23 -6.87 -11.96
CA LEU A 120 5.62 -8.25 -11.67
C LEU A 120 4.47 -9.24 -11.86
N ALA A 121 3.26 -8.82 -11.57
CA ALA A 121 2.05 -9.63 -11.71
C ALA A 121 1.44 -9.61 -13.12
N ALA A 122 2.09 -8.94 -14.09
CA ALA A 122 1.59 -8.71 -15.44
C ALA A 122 0.17 -8.05 -15.46
N LEU A 123 -0.10 -7.19 -14.48
CA LEU A 123 -1.35 -6.42 -14.36
C LEU A 123 -1.23 -5.05 -15.02
N PRO A 124 -2.35 -4.42 -15.40
CA PRO A 124 -2.36 -3.02 -15.80
C PRO A 124 -1.74 -2.11 -14.73
N PRO A 125 -1.13 -0.98 -15.14
CA PRO A 125 -0.56 -0.03 -14.18
C PRO A 125 -1.63 0.51 -13.22
N PRO A 126 -1.24 0.89 -11.99
CA PRO A 126 -2.18 1.44 -11.01
C PRO A 126 -2.89 2.70 -11.52
N SER A 127 -4.11 2.91 -11.09
CA SER A 127 -4.96 4.03 -11.51
C SER A 127 -4.90 5.21 -10.52
N ILE A 128 -4.78 6.45 -11.05
CA ILE A 128 -4.74 7.70 -10.27
C ILE A 128 -6.14 8.33 -10.19
N VAL A 129 -7.12 7.56 -9.76
CA VAL A 129 -8.51 8.04 -9.65
C VAL A 129 -8.84 8.68 -8.31
N LEU A 130 -7.96 8.55 -7.33
CA LEU A 130 -8.13 9.08 -5.98
C LEU A 130 -7.13 10.22 -5.72
N ARG A 131 -7.56 11.24 -4.97
CA ARG A 131 -6.69 12.31 -4.46
C ARG A 131 -6.94 12.52 -2.98
N ARG A 132 -5.91 12.90 -2.25
CA ARG A 132 -6.02 13.31 -0.85
C ARG A 132 -6.16 14.83 -0.77
N VAL A 133 -7.30 15.30 -0.25
CA VAL A 133 -7.67 16.73 -0.21
C VAL A 133 -7.39 17.37 1.15
N ARG A 134 -7.31 16.56 2.23
CA ARG A 134 -6.98 17.04 3.57
C ARG A 134 -5.81 16.27 4.15
N GLY A 135 -4.91 16.97 4.85
CA GLY A 135 -3.85 16.36 5.67
C GLY A 135 -4.41 15.98 7.03
N ALA A 136 -4.13 14.76 7.51
CA ALA A 136 -4.28 14.50 8.94
C ALA A 136 -3.08 15.13 9.67
N PRO A 137 -3.27 15.81 10.82
CA PRO A 137 -2.17 16.26 11.67
C PRO A 137 -1.28 15.08 12.03
N ALA A 138 0.04 15.32 12.05
CA ALA A 138 1.01 14.32 12.49
C ALA A 138 1.02 14.31 14.02
N GLN A 139 0.00 13.77 14.66
CA GLN A 139 0.00 13.59 16.11
C GLN A 139 0.00 12.09 16.42
N SER A 140 1.07 11.66 17.07
CA SER A 140 1.26 10.29 17.56
C SER A 140 0.34 9.94 18.74
N THR A 141 -0.42 10.91 19.26
CA THR A 141 -1.25 10.83 20.48
C THR A 141 -2.74 10.61 20.24
N LEU A 142 -3.20 10.58 18.99
CA LEU A 142 -4.63 10.43 18.68
C LEU A 142 -5.14 9.01 18.93
N SER A 143 -6.29 8.90 19.59
CA SER A 143 -7.07 7.66 19.71
C SER A 143 -7.53 7.13 18.35
N ALA A 144 -7.96 5.87 18.29
CA ALA A 144 -8.50 5.27 17.07
C ALA A 144 -9.71 6.04 16.54
N ALA A 145 -10.61 6.49 17.40
CA ALA A 145 -11.80 7.27 17.03
C ALA A 145 -11.43 8.64 16.43
N GLU A 146 -10.49 9.35 17.03
CA GLU A 146 -10.00 10.63 16.51
C GLU A 146 -9.31 10.48 15.15
N ARG A 147 -8.57 9.37 14.93
CA ARG A 147 -7.98 9.07 13.62
C ARG A 147 -9.04 8.87 12.54
N VAL A 148 -10.13 8.18 12.86
CA VAL A 148 -11.27 7.99 11.95
C VAL A 148 -11.93 9.34 11.63
N ALA A 149 -12.23 10.15 12.65
CA ALA A 149 -12.83 11.48 12.48
C ALA A 149 -11.96 12.42 11.63
N ASN A 150 -10.63 12.42 11.84
CA ASN A 150 -9.67 13.25 11.09
C ASN A 150 -9.51 12.80 9.63
N LEU A 151 -9.90 11.59 9.28
CA LEU A 151 -9.84 11.08 7.92
C LEU A 151 -11.16 11.27 7.15
N ALA A 152 -12.25 11.66 7.82
CA ALA A 152 -13.51 11.94 7.16
C ALA A 152 -13.34 13.07 6.13
N GLY A 153 -13.75 12.80 4.87
CA GLY A 153 -13.58 13.74 3.76
C GLY A 153 -12.12 14.03 3.38
N ALA A 154 -11.16 13.20 3.81
CA ALA A 154 -9.75 13.39 3.46
C ALA A 154 -9.43 13.00 2.00
N PHE A 155 -10.30 12.23 1.36
CA PHE A 155 -10.12 11.75 0.00
C PHE A 155 -11.27 12.18 -0.91
N ALA A 156 -10.97 12.35 -2.20
CA ALA A 156 -11.95 12.63 -3.23
C ALA A 156 -11.59 11.87 -4.53
N VAL A 157 -12.61 11.47 -5.28
CA VAL A 157 -12.45 10.87 -6.61
C VAL A 157 -12.13 11.97 -7.61
N ARG A 158 -11.21 11.69 -8.54
CA ARG A 158 -10.84 12.56 -9.66
C ARG A 158 -11.71 12.33 -10.87
N ASP A 159 -12.02 11.06 -11.14
CA ASP A 159 -12.81 10.63 -12.29
C ASP A 159 -13.83 9.57 -11.85
N HIS A 160 -15.08 10.00 -11.73
CA HIS A 160 -16.20 9.15 -11.34
C HIS A 160 -16.52 8.10 -12.43
N ARG A 161 -16.31 8.45 -13.70
CA ARG A 161 -16.61 7.54 -14.82
C ARG A 161 -15.67 6.35 -14.85
N ALA A 162 -14.43 6.54 -14.44
CA ALA A 162 -13.45 5.46 -14.36
C ALA A 162 -13.76 4.44 -13.24
N ILE A 163 -14.63 4.81 -12.27
CA ILE A 163 -14.99 3.99 -11.10
C ILE A 163 -16.34 3.33 -11.26
N ALA A 164 -17.32 4.01 -11.86
CA ALA A 164 -18.70 3.54 -11.94
C ALA A 164 -18.77 2.13 -12.53
N GLY A 165 -19.41 1.21 -11.82
CA GLY A 165 -19.58 -0.20 -12.23
C GLY A 165 -18.32 -1.08 -12.11
N ARG A 166 -17.19 -0.55 -11.59
CA ARG A 166 -15.93 -1.27 -11.45
C ARG A 166 -15.68 -1.75 -10.02
N ALA A 167 -15.04 -2.90 -9.90
CA ALA A 167 -14.41 -3.29 -8.64
C ALA A 167 -13.09 -2.51 -8.44
N VAL A 168 -12.71 -2.25 -7.19
CA VAL A 168 -11.52 -1.49 -6.81
C VAL A 168 -10.71 -2.24 -5.77
N ILE A 169 -9.41 -2.34 -5.99
CA ILE A 169 -8.43 -2.77 -4.99
C ILE A 169 -7.69 -1.53 -4.50
N LEU A 170 -8.01 -1.11 -3.27
CA LEU A 170 -7.26 -0.08 -2.57
C LEU A 170 -5.98 -0.65 -2.00
N VAL A 171 -4.84 -0.03 -2.32
CA VAL A 171 -3.55 -0.49 -1.82
C VAL A 171 -2.88 0.54 -0.91
N ASP A 172 -2.31 0.06 0.21
CA ASP A 172 -1.53 0.86 1.16
C ASP A 172 -0.24 0.09 1.53
N ASP A 173 0.72 0.74 2.17
CA ASP A 173 1.95 0.07 2.62
C ASP A 173 1.75 -0.66 3.97
N VAL A 174 1.07 -0.04 4.92
CA VAL A 174 0.82 -0.61 6.25
C VAL A 174 -0.58 -0.26 6.71
N VAL A 175 -1.32 -1.27 7.11
CA VAL A 175 -2.62 -1.11 7.76
C VAL A 175 -2.50 -1.23 9.28
N THR A 176 -3.17 -0.34 10.00
CA THR A 176 -3.34 -0.40 11.46
C THR A 176 -4.78 -0.81 11.78
N THR A 177 -5.67 0.14 11.93
CA THR A 177 -7.10 -0.06 12.18
C THR A 177 -7.95 -0.20 10.91
N GLY A 178 -7.36 -0.02 9.72
CA GLY A 178 -8.11 0.06 8.46
C GLY A 178 -8.79 1.41 8.19
N ALA A 179 -8.70 2.37 9.12
CA ALA A 179 -9.38 3.67 9.00
C ALA A 179 -9.00 4.44 7.72
N THR A 180 -7.76 4.37 7.28
CA THR A 180 -7.32 5.01 6.03
C THR A 180 -7.98 4.37 4.81
N LEU A 181 -8.04 3.03 4.78
CA LEU A 181 -8.72 2.27 3.73
C LEU A 181 -10.22 2.60 3.69
N ALA A 182 -10.88 2.60 4.84
CA ALA A 182 -12.30 2.94 4.95
C ALA A 182 -12.59 4.37 4.47
N ALA A 183 -11.77 5.35 4.88
CA ALA A 183 -11.92 6.74 4.47
C ALA A 183 -11.68 6.95 2.96
N ALA A 184 -10.74 6.20 2.37
CA ALA A 184 -10.47 6.22 0.93
C ALA A 184 -11.57 5.49 0.14
N ALA A 185 -12.17 4.45 0.70
CA ALA A 185 -13.25 3.68 0.09
C ALA A 185 -14.57 4.46 -0.01
N ALA A 186 -14.88 5.32 0.96
CA ALA A 186 -16.14 6.06 1.01
C ALA A 186 -16.43 6.85 -0.28
N PRO A 187 -15.53 7.72 -0.80
CA PRO A 187 -15.78 8.43 -2.06
C PRO A 187 -15.78 7.51 -3.28
N LEU A 188 -15.11 6.36 -3.26
CA LEU A 188 -15.14 5.38 -4.36
C LEU A 188 -16.50 4.65 -4.41
N ALA A 189 -17.04 4.25 -3.26
CA ALA A 189 -18.38 3.69 -3.16
C ALA A 189 -19.44 4.69 -3.63
N ALA A 190 -19.33 5.96 -3.22
CA ALA A 190 -20.21 7.04 -3.68
C ALA A 190 -20.08 7.32 -5.19
N ALA A 191 -18.94 6.99 -5.80
CA ALA A 191 -18.71 7.07 -7.25
C ALA A 191 -19.21 5.83 -8.01
N GLY A 192 -19.83 4.86 -7.34
CA GLY A 192 -20.41 3.66 -7.95
C GLY A 192 -19.44 2.48 -8.08
N ALA A 193 -18.39 2.40 -7.26
CA ALA A 193 -17.60 1.18 -7.16
C ALA A 193 -18.48 0.02 -6.67
N THR A 194 -18.45 -1.11 -7.37
CA THR A 194 -19.30 -2.27 -7.08
C THR A 194 -18.76 -3.13 -5.94
N ARG A 195 -17.44 -3.15 -5.78
CA ARG A 195 -16.71 -3.92 -4.78
C ARG A 195 -15.42 -3.19 -4.41
N ILE A 196 -15.06 -3.16 -3.14
CA ILE A 196 -13.82 -2.53 -2.67
C ILE A 196 -13.08 -3.48 -1.74
N ILE A 197 -11.88 -3.87 -2.14
CA ILE A 197 -10.96 -4.71 -1.36
C ILE A 197 -9.75 -3.86 -0.94
N GLY A 198 -9.33 -3.96 0.30
CA GLY A 198 -8.09 -3.35 0.79
C GLY A 198 -6.93 -4.34 0.74
N ILE A 199 -5.77 -3.93 0.26
CA ILE A 199 -4.54 -4.71 0.34
C ILE A 199 -3.42 -3.84 0.92
N ALA A 200 -2.70 -4.36 1.91
CA ALA A 200 -1.51 -3.72 2.44
C ALA A 200 -0.34 -4.73 2.49
N LEU A 201 0.90 -4.22 2.46
CA LEU A 201 2.07 -5.08 2.58
C LEU A 201 2.17 -5.66 3.98
N ALA A 202 1.86 -4.87 5.00
CA ALA A 202 1.94 -5.30 6.38
C ALA A 202 0.82 -4.73 7.26
N ARG A 203 0.60 -5.36 8.41
CA ARG A 203 -0.36 -4.94 9.44
C ARG A 203 0.34 -4.76 10.79
N THR A 204 -0.02 -3.70 11.52
CA THR A 204 0.29 -3.60 12.97
C THR A 204 -0.80 -4.33 13.76
N GLU A 205 -0.38 -5.19 14.66
CA GLU A 205 -1.25 -5.83 15.66
C GLU A 205 -1.27 -5.03 16.95
#